data_865abc4c91cd2d90dc4b0519e2426d80
#
_entry.id   865abc4c91cd2d90dc4b0519e2426d80
#
_cell.length_a   1.000
_cell.length_b   1.000
_cell.length_c   1.000
_cell.angle_alpha   90.00
_cell.angle_beta   90.00
_cell.angle_gamma   90.00
#
_symmetry.space_group_name_H-M   'P 1'
#
loop_
_entity.id
_entity.type
_entity.pdbx_description
1 polymer ?
#
loop_
_entity_poly.entity_id
_entity_poly.type
_entity_poly.pdbx_seq_one_letter_code
_entity_poly.pdbx_strand_id
1 'polypeptide(L)'
;MSKKKGKTPIQPVSGTKVPRFAGASTFARLPELRDVESCDVAIVGVPFDAGTSYRPGARFGPQSIRQASRHLRTNYHPAYDAEPFLEQQVADAGDITCNPFNINESVEQIQKAATDLLSKVGGIISMGGDHTIALPLLRAVNKKNNGPVALVHFDAHLDTWDTYFGAPYTHGTPFRRAREEKLFLDDSSMHVGIRGPLYSRDDLKNDAEFGFKIIHCDEFQTEGIDKIVKRIRDRVKNNPLYLSIDVDVLDPSQAPGTGTPEIAGMTTREMVNVLRGLSGLNLISADVVEVSPAYDHAEITSLAAATIVYELTNLFAKSRS
;
A
#
# COMPACT_ATOMS: atom_id res chain seq x y z
N MET A 1 24.16 -13.14 21.07
CA MET A 1 23.49 -11.99 21.71
C MET A 1 22.15 -12.46 22.27
N SER A 2 21.92 -12.35 23.56
CA SER A 2 20.67 -12.79 24.22
C SER A 2 19.50 -11.96 23.75
N LYS A 3 18.53 -12.59 23.06
CA LYS A 3 17.23 -11.94 22.76
C LYS A 3 16.61 -11.55 24.11
N LYS A 4 16.45 -10.24 24.37
CA LYS A 4 15.60 -9.77 25.48
C LYS A 4 14.26 -10.49 25.34
N LYS A 5 13.79 -11.20 26.37
CA LYS A 5 12.43 -11.73 26.45
C LYS A 5 11.46 -10.54 26.45
N GLY A 6 11.08 -10.07 25.26
CA GLY A 6 9.97 -9.13 25.11
C GLY A 6 8.65 -9.80 25.50
N LYS A 7 7.68 -9.01 25.93
CA LYS A 7 6.31 -9.50 26.14
C LYS A 7 5.79 -10.11 24.82
N THR A 8 5.03 -11.20 24.93
CA THR A 8 4.37 -11.79 23.76
C THR A 8 3.44 -10.75 23.12
N PRO A 9 3.48 -10.54 21.79
CA PRO A 9 2.59 -9.62 21.10
C PRO A 9 1.10 -9.88 21.38
N ILE A 10 0.32 -8.84 21.54
CA ILE A 10 -1.14 -8.95 21.66
C ILE A 10 -1.71 -9.40 20.32
N GLN A 11 -2.43 -10.51 20.36
CA GLN A 11 -2.93 -11.18 19.15
C GLN A 11 -4.26 -10.63 18.68
N PRO A 12 -4.60 -10.77 17.39
CA PRO A 12 -5.94 -10.54 16.88
C PRO A 12 -6.98 -11.39 17.63
N VAL A 13 -8.18 -10.89 17.75
CA VAL A 13 -9.27 -11.63 18.38
C VAL A 13 -9.60 -12.88 17.55
N SER A 14 -9.43 -14.06 18.16
CA SER A 14 -9.66 -15.34 17.49
C SER A 14 -11.11 -15.52 17.01
N GLY A 15 -11.28 -15.86 15.72
CA GLY A 15 -12.57 -16.20 15.13
C GLY A 15 -13.19 -17.50 15.65
N THR A 16 -12.44 -18.28 16.46
CA THR A 16 -12.94 -19.49 17.13
C THR A 16 -13.47 -19.20 18.52
N LYS A 17 -13.16 -18.02 19.09
CA LYS A 17 -13.65 -17.57 20.42
C LYS A 17 -14.76 -16.53 20.33
N VAL A 18 -14.65 -15.61 19.35
CA VAL A 18 -15.66 -14.58 19.08
C VAL A 18 -16.04 -14.65 17.61
N PRO A 19 -17.35 -14.74 17.26
CA PRO A 19 -17.79 -14.77 15.87
C PRO A 19 -17.20 -13.62 15.05
N ARG A 20 -16.82 -13.88 13.78
CA ARG A 20 -16.18 -12.88 12.92
C ARG A 20 -17.05 -11.67 12.61
N PHE A 21 -18.37 -11.81 12.68
CA PHE A 21 -19.32 -10.72 12.47
C PHE A 21 -19.53 -9.84 13.73
N ALA A 22 -18.88 -10.16 14.85
CA ALA A 22 -19.00 -9.44 16.12
C ALA A 22 -17.65 -8.86 16.59
N GLY A 23 -17.71 -7.87 17.49
CA GLY A 23 -16.54 -7.25 18.10
C GLY A 23 -16.00 -6.05 17.29
N ALA A 24 -14.77 -5.62 17.64
CA ALA A 24 -14.15 -4.43 17.07
C ALA A 24 -14.01 -4.50 15.54
N SER A 25 -14.11 -3.34 14.90
CA SER A 25 -13.98 -3.17 13.45
C SER A 25 -12.55 -2.74 13.06
N THR A 26 -11.53 -3.21 13.77
CA THR A 26 -10.13 -3.03 13.41
C THR A 26 -9.74 -4.01 12.30
N PHE A 27 -8.66 -3.69 11.55
CA PHE A 27 -8.14 -4.60 10.54
C PHE A 27 -7.80 -5.96 11.14
N ALA A 28 -8.26 -7.05 10.52
CA ALA A 28 -8.07 -8.42 10.97
C ALA A 28 -8.40 -8.65 12.45
N ARG A 29 -9.18 -7.75 13.07
CA ARG A 29 -9.53 -7.74 14.52
C ARG A 29 -8.30 -7.60 15.43
N LEU A 30 -7.29 -6.85 14.96
CA LEU A 30 -6.10 -6.48 15.69
C LEU A 30 -6.43 -5.62 16.93
N PRO A 31 -5.55 -5.57 17.94
CA PRO A 31 -5.63 -4.57 18.98
C PRO A 31 -5.55 -3.15 18.39
N GLU A 32 -6.16 -2.18 19.04
CA GLU A 32 -5.92 -0.77 18.70
C GLU A 32 -4.51 -0.36 19.16
N LEU A 33 -3.92 0.64 18.49
CA LEU A 33 -2.57 1.11 18.83
C LEU A 33 -2.45 1.57 20.29
N ARG A 34 -3.52 2.10 20.88
CA ARG A 34 -3.56 2.53 22.29
C ARG A 34 -3.51 1.37 23.30
N ASP A 35 -3.79 0.15 22.86
CA ASP A 35 -3.84 -1.05 23.71
C ASP A 35 -2.51 -1.80 23.77
N VAL A 36 -1.50 -1.35 23.00
CA VAL A 36 -0.18 -1.96 22.93
C VAL A 36 0.91 -1.02 23.50
N GLU A 37 1.92 -1.58 24.16
CA GLU A 37 3.03 -0.79 24.71
C GLU A 37 4.05 -0.37 23.66
N SER A 38 4.22 -1.18 22.63
CA SER A 38 5.09 -0.92 21.47
C SER A 38 4.44 -1.49 20.23
N CYS A 39 4.77 -0.96 19.08
CA CYS A 39 4.19 -1.40 17.83
C CYS A 39 5.28 -1.45 16.74
N ASP A 40 5.43 -2.63 16.15
CA ASP A 40 6.38 -2.81 15.05
C ASP A 40 5.78 -2.30 13.74
N VAL A 41 4.52 -2.59 13.48
CA VAL A 41 3.79 -2.15 12.29
C VAL A 41 2.41 -1.67 12.68
N ALA A 42 2.09 -0.42 12.35
CA ALA A 42 0.74 0.11 12.49
C ALA A 42 -0.01 0.05 11.15
N ILE A 43 -1.23 -0.46 11.19
CA ILE A 43 -2.17 -0.36 10.07
C ILE A 43 -3.00 0.90 10.30
N VAL A 44 -3.07 1.78 9.29
CA VAL A 44 -3.75 3.08 9.44
C VAL A 44 -4.61 3.38 8.22
N GLY A 45 -5.82 3.88 8.41
CA GLY A 45 -6.66 4.38 7.33
C GLY A 45 -6.35 5.83 6.99
N VAL A 46 -6.49 6.19 5.71
CA VAL A 46 -6.39 7.58 5.23
C VAL A 46 -7.61 7.86 4.32
N PRO A 47 -8.78 8.16 4.91
CA PRO A 47 -10.05 8.31 4.20
C PRO A 47 -10.13 9.65 3.45
N PHE A 48 -9.47 9.74 2.31
CA PHE A 48 -9.37 10.92 1.46
C PHE A 48 -9.58 10.57 -0.01
N ASP A 49 -10.33 11.39 -0.79
CA ASP A 49 -10.53 11.19 -2.23
C ASP A 49 -10.86 12.50 -3.00
N ALA A 50 -10.40 13.64 -2.47
CA ALA A 50 -10.60 14.93 -3.14
C ALA A 50 -9.65 15.13 -4.35
N GLY A 51 -8.71 14.22 -4.61
CA GLY A 51 -7.82 14.22 -5.76
C GLY A 51 -8.32 13.37 -6.94
N THR A 52 -9.45 12.69 -6.79
CA THR A 52 -10.00 11.76 -7.79
C THR A 52 -10.53 12.50 -9.01
N SER A 53 -10.14 12.05 -10.22
CA SER A 53 -10.52 12.68 -11.49
C SER A 53 -11.79 12.10 -12.13
N TYR A 54 -12.24 10.90 -11.71
CA TYR A 54 -13.38 10.22 -12.35
C TYR A 54 -14.41 9.71 -11.33
N ARG A 55 -14.24 8.52 -10.74
CA ARG A 55 -15.22 7.91 -9.82
C ARG A 55 -14.80 8.14 -8.38
N PRO A 56 -15.44 9.04 -7.61
CA PRO A 56 -15.13 9.26 -6.21
C PRO A 56 -15.67 8.11 -5.34
N GLY A 57 -15.14 7.97 -4.13
CA GLY A 57 -15.61 6.98 -3.15
C GLY A 57 -14.49 6.27 -2.42
N ALA A 58 -13.22 6.48 -2.82
CA ALA A 58 -12.06 5.86 -2.19
C ALA A 58 -11.90 6.26 -0.71
N ARG A 59 -12.47 7.39 -0.25
CA ARG A 59 -12.54 7.75 1.17
C ARG A 59 -13.22 6.70 2.06
N PHE A 60 -14.03 5.82 1.50
CA PHE A 60 -14.68 4.71 2.20
C PHE A 60 -13.87 3.40 2.14
N GLY A 61 -12.75 3.40 1.42
CA GLY A 61 -11.85 2.26 1.27
C GLY A 61 -11.35 1.69 2.59
N PRO A 62 -10.78 2.50 3.52
CA PRO A 62 -10.26 2.00 4.79
C PRO A 62 -11.30 1.21 5.60
N GLN A 63 -12.53 1.71 5.67
CA GLN A 63 -13.61 1.03 6.37
C GLN A 63 -13.97 -0.31 5.72
N SER A 64 -14.10 -0.36 4.40
CA SER A 64 -14.47 -1.57 3.67
C SER A 64 -13.36 -2.63 3.74
N ILE A 65 -12.10 -2.23 3.66
CA ILE A 65 -10.94 -3.13 3.82
C ILE A 65 -10.92 -3.75 5.22
N ARG A 66 -11.17 -2.95 6.29
CA ARG A 66 -11.30 -3.48 7.66
C ARG A 66 -12.45 -4.48 7.76
N GLN A 67 -13.60 -4.17 7.18
CA GLN A 67 -14.75 -5.07 7.18
C GLN A 67 -14.41 -6.39 6.46
N ALA A 68 -13.82 -6.32 5.28
CA ALA A 68 -13.41 -7.50 4.50
C ALA A 68 -12.32 -8.32 5.23
N SER A 69 -11.44 -7.69 6.00
CA SER A 69 -10.35 -8.37 6.72
C SER A 69 -10.82 -9.27 7.88
N ARG A 70 -12.07 -9.12 8.33
CA ARG A 70 -12.59 -9.84 9.52
C ARG A 70 -12.62 -11.36 9.34
N HIS A 71 -12.68 -11.87 8.11
CA HIS A 71 -12.70 -13.31 7.86
C HIS A 71 -11.30 -13.93 7.75
N LEU A 72 -10.23 -13.13 7.71
CA LEU A 72 -8.86 -13.63 7.66
C LEU A 72 -8.55 -14.57 8.84
N ARG A 73 -7.81 -15.62 8.55
CA ARG A 73 -7.21 -16.50 9.56
C ARG A 73 -5.80 -16.04 9.80
N THR A 74 -5.56 -15.43 10.95
CA THR A 74 -4.38 -14.59 11.19
C THR A 74 -3.23 -15.31 11.90
N ASN A 75 -3.40 -16.56 12.34
CA ASN A 75 -2.44 -17.21 13.19
C ASN A 75 -1.20 -17.70 12.42
N TYR A 76 -1.40 -18.51 11.38
CA TYR A 76 -0.29 -19.12 10.65
C TYR A 76 -0.48 -18.94 9.15
N HIS A 77 0.57 -18.50 8.46
CA HIS A 77 0.58 -18.33 7.02
C HIS A 77 1.48 -19.37 6.35
N PRO A 78 0.90 -20.40 5.67
CA PRO A 78 1.68 -21.53 5.18
C PRO A 78 2.68 -21.20 4.09
N ALA A 79 2.45 -20.13 3.28
CA ALA A 79 3.38 -19.74 2.22
C ALA A 79 4.66 -19.09 2.75
N TYR A 80 4.63 -18.51 3.94
CA TYR A 80 5.79 -17.91 4.60
C TYR A 80 6.36 -18.80 5.71
N ASP A 81 5.67 -19.89 6.05
CA ASP A 81 5.95 -20.69 7.27
C ASP A 81 6.14 -19.75 8.48
N ALA A 82 5.13 -18.91 8.74
CA ALA A 82 5.22 -17.80 9.69
C ALA A 82 3.93 -17.57 10.46
N GLU A 83 4.08 -17.02 11.66
CA GLU A 83 3.00 -16.50 12.50
C GLU A 83 3.16 -14.98 12.66
N PRO A 84 2.76 -14.17 11.65
CA PRO A 84 3.17 -12.77 11.54
C PRO A 84 2.79 -11.91 12.75
N PHE A 85 1.71 -12.24 13.45
CA PHE A 85 1.28 -11.49 14.63
C PHE A 85 1.87 -12.03 15.95
N LEU A 86 2.60 -13.16 15.92
CA LEU A 86 3.44 -13.60 17.04
C LEU A 86 4.90 -13.14 16.88
N GLU A 87 5.36 -12.99 15.64
CA GLU A 87 6.74 -12.58 15.32
C GLU A 87 6.95 -11.07 15.50
N GLN A 88 5.88 -10.26 15.42
CA GLN A 88 5.89 -8.80 15.56
C GLN A 88 4.59 -8.28 16.17
N GLN A 89 4.64 -7.14 16.85
CA GLN A 89 3.42 -6.46 17.31
C GLN A 89 2.85 -5.63 16.19
N VAL A 90 1.66 -6.02 15.71
CA VAL A 90 0.86 -5.23 14.77
C VAL A 90 -0.35 -4.67 15.50
N ALA A 91 -0.73 -3.43 15.20
CA ALA A 91 -1.91 -2.78 15.76
C ALA A 91 -2.63 -1.92 14.71
N ASP A 92 -3.94 -1.74 14.88
CA ASP A 92 -4.71 -0.79 14.07
C ASP A 92 -4.65 0.60 14.73
N ALA A 93 -4.18 1.59 14.00
CA ALA A 93 -4.02 2.97 14.48
C ALA A 93 -5.26 3.85 14.24
N GLY A 94 -6.36 3.26 13.74
CA GLY A 94 -7.54 4.03 13.33
C GLY A 94 -7.31 4.79 12.04
N ASP A 95 -7.90 5.97 11.91
CA ASP A 95 -7.84 6.78 10.70
C ASP A 95 -7.15 8.12 10.92
N ILE A 96 -6.35 8.54 9.94
CA ILE A 96 -5.85 9.91 9.83
C ILE A 96 -6.99 10.78 9.28
N THR A 97 -7.40 11.77 10.06
CA THR A 97 -8.41 12.74 9.65
C THR A 97 -7.78 13.93 8.96
N CYS A 98 -8.39 14.42 7.88
CA CYS A 98 -7.96 15.61 7.15
C CYS A 98 -9.17 16.40 6.63
N ASN A 99 -8.93 17.65 6.18
CA ASN A 99 -9.98 18.51 5.65
C ASN A 99 -10.45 18.02 4.25
N PRO A 100 -11.68 17.50 4.08
CA PRO A 100 -12.13 16.95 2.81
C PRO A 100 -12.39 18.00 1.72
N PHE A 101 -12.29 19.29 2.04
CA PHE A 101 -12.61 20.40 1.13
C PHE A 101 -11.37 21.21 0.70
N ASN A 102 -10.19 20.89 1.22
CA ASN A 102 -8.96 21.58 0.89
C ASN A 102 -7.81 20.59 0.75
N ILE A 103 -7.46 20.24 -0.50
CA ILE A 103 -6.43 19.24 -0.80
C ILE A 103 -5.04 19.64 -0.29
N ASN A 104 -4.66 20.91 -0.36
CA ASN A 104 -3.36 21.38 0.13
C ASN A 104 -3.25 21.17 1.64
N GLU A 105 -4.27 21.57 2.37
CA GLU A 105 -4.36 21.38 3.81
C GLU A 105 -4.38 19.90 4.18
N SER A 106 -5.11 19.07 3.41
CA SER A 106 -5.16 17.63 3.63
C SER A 106 -3.79 16.96 3.47
N VAL A 107 -3.04 17.31 2.43
CA VAL A 107 -1.68 16.80 2.21
C VAL A 107 -0.78 17.13 3.41
N GLU A 108 -0.84 18.36 3.95
CA GLU A 108 -0.09 18.75 5.14
C GLU A 108 -0.53 18.01 6.40
N GLN A 109 -1.85 17.87 6.61
CA GLN A 109 -2.42 17.17 7.76
C GLN A 109 -2.07 15.68 7.74
N ILE A 110 -2.17 15.01 6.58
CA ILE A 110 -1.80 13.60 6.42
C ILE A 110 -0.30 13.43 6.69
N GLN A 111 0.57 14.28 6.11
CA GLN A 111 2.00 14.25 6.34
C GLN A 111 2.35 14.39 7.82
N LYS A 112 1.74 15.35 8.51
CA LYS A 112 1.98 15.60 9.93
C LYS A 112 1.56 14.37 10.76
N ALA A 113 0.34 13.87 10.56
CA ALA A 113 -0.17 12.73 11.32
C ALA A 113 0.64 11.45 11.07
N ALA A 114 1.01 11.18 9.82
CA ALA A 114 1.88 10.04 9.47
C ALA A 114 3.28 10.18 10.09
N THR A 115 3.85 11.40 10.11
CA THR A 115 5.13 11.66 10.78
C THR A 115 5.04 11.39 12.29
N ASP A 116 3.99 11.90 12.93
CA ASP A 116 3.75 11.71 14.36
C ASP A 116 3.55 10.22 14.70
N LEU A 117 2.83 9.48 13.85
CA LEU A 117 2.64 8.04 13.98
C LEU A 117 3.98 7.28 13.82
N LEU A 118 4.72 7.55 12.76
CA LEU A 118 6.01 6.92 12.47
C LEU A 118 7.07 7.20 13.54
N SER A 119 6.94 8.26 14.33
CA SER A 119 7.82 8.51 15.48
C SER A 119 7.62 7.50 16.61
N LYS A 120 6.48 6.79 16.65
CA LYS A 120 6.06 5.88 17.72
C LYS A 120 6.10 4.40 17.31
N VAL A 121 6.11 4.10 16.01
CA VAL A 121 6.01 2.74 15.47
C VAL A 121 7.17 2.43 14.55
N GLY A 122 7.43 1.15 14.29
CA GLY A 122 8.51 0.73 13.41
C GLY A 122 8.26 1.04 11.94
N GLY A 123 7.04 0.85 11.44
CA GLY A 123 6.59 1.15 10.08
C GLY A 123 5.08 1.26 10.02
N ILE A 124 4.54 1.71 8.88
CA ILE A 124 3.10 1.78 8.64
C ILE A 124 2.71 1.04 7.37
N ILE A 125 1.51 0.46 7.38
CA ILE A 125 0.78 0.04 6.19
C ILE A 125 -0.49 0.89 6.16
N SER A 126 -0.61 1.75 5.14
CA SER A 126 -1.75 2.65 5.01
C SER A 126 -2.81 2.03 4.11
N MET A 127 -4.07 2.11 4.53
CA MET A 127 -5.23 1.80 3.69
C MET A 127 -5.80 3.12 3.18
N GLY A 128 -5.68 3.35 1.89
CA GLY A 128 -6.04 4.63 1.29
C GLY A 128 -7.52 4.78 1.03
N GLY A 129 -7.76 5.95 0.80
CA GLY A 129 -8.25 6.89 -0.11
C GLY A 129 -7.71 6.78 -1.53
N ASP A 130 -7.77 7.90 -2.21
CA ASP A 130 -7.17 8.00 -3.54
C ASP A 130 -5.63 8.08 -3.49
N HIS A 131 -4.96 7.92 -4.63
CA HIS A 131 -3.49 7.83 -4.70
C HIS A 131 -2.77 9.12 -4.32
N THR A 132 -3.46 10.27 -4.20
CA THR A 132 -2.85 11.53 -3.70
C THR A 132 -2.15 11.33 -2.36
N ILE A 133 -2.64 10.41 -1.52
CA ILE A 133 -2.09 10.18 -0.18
C ILE A 133 -0.66 9.64 -0.18
N ALA A 134 -0.20 9.02 -1.27
CA ALA A 134 1.17 8.49 -1.37
C ALA A 134 2.23 9.58 -1.17
N LEU A 135 1.99 10.80 -1.68
CA LEU A 135 2.94 11.91 -1.51
C LEU A 135 3.19 12.29 -0.05
N PRO A 136 2.19 12.64 0.77
CA PRO A 136 2.40 12.98 2.17
C PRO A 136 2.94 11.80 3.00
N LEU A 137 2.58 10.55 2.65
CA LEU A 137 3.12 9.36 3.30
C LEU A 137 4.60 9.19 2.97
N LEU A 138 5.03 9.34 1.71
CA LEU A 138 6.43 9.30 1.31
C LEU A 138 7.26 10.38 2.00
N ARG A 139 6.74 11.62 2.16
CA ARG A 139 7.39 12.68 2.92
C ARG A 139 7.65 12.27 4.38
N ALA A 140 6.65 11.66 5.03
CA ALA A 140 6.77 11.19 6.40
C ALA A 140 7.77 10.03 6.53
N VAL A 141 7.75 9.08 5.59
CA VAL A 141 8.68 7.94 5.54
C VAL A 141 10.11 8.41 5.29
N ASN A 142 10.34 9.34 4.36
CA ASN A 142 11.66 9.92 4.12
C ASN A 142 12.23 10.59 5.37
N LYS A 143 11.40 11.33 6.10
CA LYS A 143 11.80 11.94 7.36
C LYS A 143 12.24 10.89 8.38
N LYS A 144 11.50 9.80 8.52
CA LYS A 144 11.86 8.69 9.43
C LYS A 144 13.13 7.96 8.98
N ASN A 145 13.28 7.72 7.68
CA ASN A 145 14.41 7.02 7.08
C ASN A 145 15.69 7.87 7.00
N ASN A 146 15.58 9.19 7.21
CA ASN A 146 16.64 10.18 6.99
C ASN A 146 17.16 10.18 5.54
N GLY A 147 16.29 9.97 4.57
CA GLY A 147 16.63 9.99 3.14
C GLY A 147 15.64 9.25 2.25
N PRO A 148 15.89 9.28 0.93
CA PRO A 148 15.01 8.67 -0.06
C PRO A 148 14.97 7.15 0.05
N VAL A 149 13.90 6.57 -0.49
CA VAL A 149 13.61 5.13 -0.47
C VAL A 149 13.52 4.57 -1.88
N ALA A 150 13.70 3.27 -2.08
CA ALA A 150 13.26 2.61 -3.29
C ALA A 150 11.72 2.60 -3.31
N LEU A 151 11.13 2.95 -4.45
CA LEU A 151 9.68 2.95 -4.65
C LEU A 151 9.31 1.87 -5.67
N VAL A 152 8.51 0.91 -5.28
CA VAL A 152 7.85 -0.01 -6.22
C VAL A 152 6.36 0.29 -6.20
N HIS A 153 5.89 0.79 -7.33
CA HIS A 153 4.54 1.26 -7.55
C HIS A 153 3.80 0.26 -8.45
N PHE A 154 2.78 -0.40 -7.90
CA PHE A 154 1.88 -1.30 -8.61
C PHE A 154 0.63 -0.53 -9.00
N ASP A 155 0.36 -0.41 -10.31
CA ASP A 155 -0.71 0.44 -10.84
C ASP A 155 -0.96 0.11 -12.32
N ALA A 156 -2.13 0.43 -12.80
CA ALA A 156 -2.40 0.53 -14.23
C ALA A 156 -1.80 1.79 -14.86
N HIS A 157 -1.62 2.85 -14.04
CA HIS A 157 -1.26 4.20 -14.44
C HIS A 157 0.15 4.57 -13.97
N LEU A 158 0.72 5.66 -14.52
CA LEU A 158 2.04 6.15 -14.14
C LEU A 158 2.01 7.04 -12.89
N ASP A 159 0.96 7.82 -12.71
CA ASP A 159 0.78 8.80 -11.64
C ASP A 159 1.92 9.82 -11.50
N THR A 160 2.57 10.08 -12.65
CA THR A 160 3.68 11.04 -12.80
C THR A 160 3.32 12.24 -13.66
N TRP A 161 2.02 12.47 -13.91
CA TRP A 161 1.57 13.66 -14.64
C TRP A 161 1.81 14.94 -13.83
N ASP A 162 1.97 16.05 -14.54
CA ASP A 162 2.28 17.32 -13.89
C ASP A 162 1.07 17.93 -13.20
N THR A 163 -0.04 18.05 -13.93
CA THR A 163 -1.28 18.62 -13.40
C THR A 163 -2.51 17.97 -14.04
N TYR A 164 -3.63 18.00 -13.32
CA TYR A 164 -4.97 17.81 -13.87
C TYR A 164 -5.78 19.08 -13.66
N PHE A 165 -6.35 19.62 -14.74
CA PHE A 165 -7.09 20.89 -14.71
C PHE A 165 -6.33 22.03 -14.02
N GLY A 166 -4.99 22.04 -14.12
CA GLY A 166 -4.11 23.00 -13.46
C GLY A 166 -3.85 22.72 -11.98
N ALA A 167 -4.43 21.67 -11.39
CA ALA A 167 -4.18 21.26 -10.01
C ALA A 167 -2.92 20.38 -9.90
N PRO A 168 -1.94 20.74 -9.06
CA PRO A 168 -0.69 19.98 -8.91
C PRO A 168 -0.84 18.74 -8.02
N TYR A 169 -1.86 18.69 -7.17
CA TYR A 169 -2.17 17.58 -6.29
C TYR A 169 -3.45 16.90 -6.74
N THR A 170 -3.33 15.70 -7.27
CA THR A 170 -4.42 14.80 -7.66
C THR A 170 -3.93 13.37 -7.53
N HIS A 171 -4.81 12.39 -7.69
CA HIS A 171 -4.41 10.99 -7.65
C HIS A 171 -3.43 10.59 -8.76
N GLY A 172 -3.41 11.30 -9.91
CA GLY A 172 -2.49 11.02 -11.02
C GLY A 172 -1.16 11.80 -10.97
N THR A 173 -0.84 12.50 -9.88
CA THR A 173 0.34 13.37 -9.81
C THR A 173 1.29 13.10 -8.64
N PRO A 174 1.03 12.15 -7.71
CA PRO A 174 1.80 12.04 -6.47
C PRO A 174 3.28 11.74 -6.72
N PHE A 175 3.61 10.89 -7.70
CA PHE A 175 4.99 10.50 -7.95
C PHE A 175 5.77 11.55 -8.76
N ARG A 176 5.09 12.42 -9.51
CA ARG A 176 5.71 13.62 -10.06
C ARG A 176 6.18 14.56 -8.95
N ARG A 177 5.31 14.86 -7.99
CA ARG A 177 5.66 15.67 -6.82
C ARG A 177 6.75 15.01 -5.97
N ALA A 178 6.63 13.70 -5.73
CA ALA A 178 7.65 12.94 -5.01
C ALA A 178 9.03 12.99 -5.70
N ARG A 179 9.08 12.95 -7.05
CA ARG A 179 10.30 13.10 -7.83
C ARG A 179 10.93 14.48 -7.67
N GLU A 180 10.13 15.53 -7.77
CA GLU A 180 10.59 16.92 -7.62
C GLU A 180 11.19 17.16 -6.23
N GLU A 181 10.64 16.52 -5.19
CA GLU A 181 11.11 16.57 -3.81
C GLU A 181 12.22 15.56 -3.50
N LYS A 182 12.63 14.72 -4.47
CA LYS A 182 13.67 13.68 -4.31
C LYS A 182 13.35 12.68 -3.19
N LEU A 183 12.10 12.24 -3.10
CA LEU A 183 11.64 11.33 -2.05
C LEU A 183 11.95 9.87 -2.34
N PHE A 184 12.31 9.52 -3.57
CA PHE A 184 12.70 8.16 -3.94
C PHE A 184 14.02 8.12 -4.73
N LEU A 185 14.62 6.93 -4.78
CA LEU A 185 15.87 6.65 -5.47
C LEU A 185 15.61 6.36 -6.94
N ASP A 186 16.13 7.18 -7.84
CA ASP A 186 15.91 7.11 -9.28
C ASP A 186 16.34 5.78 -9.89
N ASP A 187 17.45 5.19 -9.39
CA ASP A 187 18.02 3.94 -9.90
C ASP A 187 17.48 2.67 -9.23
N SER A 188 16.56 2.83 -8.28
CA SER A 188 16.02 1.73 -7.47
C SER A 188 14.49 1.72 -7.44
N SER A 189 13.85 2.61 -8.21
CA SER A 189 12.39 2.73 -8.27
C SER A 189 11.82 2.23 -9.60
N MET A 190 10.55 1.79 -9.59
CA MET A 190 9.90 1.23 -10.77
C MET A 190 8.37 1.21 -10.64
N HIS A 191 7.72 1.18 -11.81
CA HIS A 191 6.30 0.88 -11.96
C HIS A 191 6.08 -0.56 -12.39
N VAL A 192 5.00 -1.18 -11.93
CA VAL A 192 4.64 -2.58 -12.22
C VAL A 192 3.15 -2.67 -12.52
N GLY A 193 2.82 -3.20 -13.70
CA GLY A 193 1.42 -3.41 -14.12
C GLY A 193 0.89 -2.37 -15.08
N ILE A 194 1.71 -1.40 -15.48
CA ILE A 194 1.32 -0.30 -16.37
C ILE A 194 0.67 -0.85 -17.65
N ARG A 195 -0.49 -0.28 -17.98
CA ARG A 195 -1.26 -0.62 -19.18
C ARG A 195 -2.22 0.52 -19.54
N GLY A 196 -3.02 0.31 -20.55
CA GLY A 196 -3.95 1.32 -21.04
C GLY A 196 -3.28 2.42 -21.88
N PRO A 197 -4.08 3.30 -22.48
CA PRO A 197 -3.59 4.40 -23.29
C PRO A 197 -3.01 5.53 -22.42
N LEU A 198 -2.03 6.23 -22.95
CA LEU A 198 -1.42 7.41 -22.35
C LEU A 198 -1.86 8.68 -23.11
N TYR A 199 -1.69 9.84 -22.51
CA TYR A 199 -2.01 11.12 -23.15
C TYR A 199 -1.02 11.45 -24.27
N SER A 200 0.26 11.07 -24.11
CA SER A 200 1.28 11.27 -25.15
C SER A 200 2.41 10.22 -25.07
N ARG A 201 3.25 10.19 -26.14
CA ARG A 201 4.48 9.40 -26.13
C ARG A 201 5.52 9.93 -25.14
N ASP A 202 5.42 11.21 -24.80
CA ASP A 202 6.36 11.85 -23.89
C ASP A 202 6.13 11.40 -22.43
N ASP A 203 4.97 10.85 -22.09
CA ASP A 203 4.68 10.34 -20.76
C ASP A 203 5.69 9.25 -20.35
N LEU A 204 5.92 8.25 -21.22
CA LEU A 204 6.93 7.19 -20.98
C LEU A 204 8.36 7.72 -20.97
N LYS A 205 8.66 8.72 -21.82
CA LYS A 205 9.98 9.35 -21.86
C LYS A 205 10.25 10.12 -20.57
N ASN A 206 9.30 10.94 -20.14
CA ASN A 206 9.39 11.71 -18.91
C ASN A 206 9.56 10.77 -17.70
N ASP A 207 8.81 9.68 -17.68
CA ASP A 207 8.86 8.68 -16.62
C ASP A 207 10.25 8.01 -16.55
N ALA A 208 10.84 7.68 -17.68
CA ALA A 208 12.20 7.17 -17.76
C ALA A 208 13.26 8.21 -17.30
N GLU A 209 13.07 9.51 -17.62
CA GLU A 209 13.92 10.62 -17.16
C GLU A 209 13.78 10.84 -15.62
N PHE A 210 12.64 10.47 -15.03
CA PHE A 210 12.47 10.46 -13.57
C PHE A 210 13.17 9.29 -12.89
N GLY A 211 13.70 8.36 -13.68
CA GLY A 211 14.47 7.21 -13.21
C GLY A 211 13.65 5.94 -13.05
N PHE A 212 12.37 5.94 -13.34
CA PHE A 212 11.54 4.74 -13.26
C PHE A 212 11.92 3.71 -14.35
N LYS A 213 11.83 2.45 -13.98
CA LYS A 213 11.71 1.32 -14.90
C LYS A 213 10.27 0.82 -14.86
N ILE A 214 9.79 0.37 -16.01
CA ILE A 214 8.42 -0.11 -16.13
C ILE A 214 8.43 -1.62 -16.38
N ILE A 215 7.53 -2.33 -15.73
CA ILE A 215 7.08 -3.67 -16.07
C ILE A 215 5.63 -3.52 -16.53
N HIS A 216 5.39 -3.72 -17.81
CA HIS A 216 4.04 -3.68 -18.37
C HIS A 216 3.23 -4.92 -17.96
N CYS A 217 1.91 -4.77 -17.91
CA CYS A 217 1.06 -5.86 -17.42
C CYS A 217 1.13 -7.12 -18.30
N ASP A 218 1.28 -7.01 -19.60
CA ASP A 218 1.42 -8.13 -20.56
C ASP A 218 2.71 -8.93 -20.37
N GLU A 219 3.75 -8.33 -19.75
CA GLU A 219 4.99 -9.03 -19.44
C GLU A 219 4.78 -10.16 -18.40
N PHE A 220 3.73 -10.09 -17.57
CA PHE A 220 3.39 -11.17 -16.65
C PHE A 220 3.07 -12.48 -17.37
N GLN A 221 2.38 -12.39 -18.50
CA GLN A 221 2.06 -13.55 -19.32
C GLN A 221 3.28 -14.07 -20.07
N THR A 222 4.13 -13.18 -20.56
CA THR A 222 5.26 -13.54 -21.44
C THR A 222 6.51 -13.96 -20.67
N GLU A 223 6.80 -13.34 -19.54
CA GLU A 223 8.00 -13.61 -18.74
C GLU A 223 7.76 -14.54 -17.55
N GLY A 224 6.56 -14.51 -16.97
CA GLY A 224 6.19 -15.25 -15.77
C GLY A 224 6.66 -14.60 -14.48
N ILE A 225 6.02 -14.98 -13.36
CA ILE A 225 6.16 -14.37 -12.04
C ILE A 225 7.61 -14.34 -11.55
N ASP A 226 8.36 -15.44 -11.69
CA ASP A 226 9.71 -15.55 -11.14
C ASP A 226 10.67 -14.53 -11.76
N LYS A 227 10.56 -14.26 -13.08
CA LYS A 227 11.37 -13.24 -13.74
C LYS A 227 10.96 -11.83 -13.33
N ILE A 228 9.65 -11.58 -13.21
CA ILE A 228 9.13 -10.29 -12.74
C ILE A 228 9.65 -10.01 -11.32
N VAL A 229 9.53 -10.96 -10.41
CA VAL A 229 10.07 -10.88 -9.05
C VAL A 229 11.58 -10.61 -9.06
N LYS A 230 12.34 -11.35 -9.90
CA LYS A 230 13.77 -11.14 -10.02
C LYS A 230 14.10 -9.72 -10.46
N ARG A 231 13.41 -9.18 -11.47
CA ARG A 231 13.61 -7.81 -11.98
C ARG A 231 13.35 -6.77 -10.88
N ILE A 232 12.28 -6.95 -10.07
CA ILE A 232 11.98 -6.06 -8.95
C ILE A 232 13.11 -6.14 -7.91
N ARG A 233 13.52 -7.33 -7.50
CA ARG A 233 14.59 -7.52 -6.51
C ARG A 233 15.92 -6.96 -6.98
N ASP A 234 16.30 -7.20 -8.23
CA ASP A 234 17.54 -6.67 -8.84
C ASP A 234 17.52 -5.12 -8.88
N ARG A 235 16.34 -4.52 -9.03
CA ARG A 235 16.17 -3.07 -9.06
C ARG A 235 16.23 -2.45 -7.66
N VAL A 236 15.50 -3.01 -6.72
CA VAL A 236 15.43 -2.52 -5.32
C VAL A 236 16.71 -2.81 -4.55
N LYS A 237 17.30 -3.98 -4.74
CA LYS A 237 18.49 -4.45 -3.99
C LYS A 237 18.23 -4.46 -2.48
N ASN A 238 19.13 -3.85 -1.70
CA ASN A 238 19.03 -3.75 -0.24
C ASN A 238 18.53 -2.38 0.25
N ASN A 239 18.03 -1.54 -0.67
CA ASN A 239 17.53 -0.22 -0.30
C ASN A 239 16.28 -0.32 0.59
N PRO A 240 16.05 0.65 1.47
CA PRO A 240 14.76 0.78 2.15
C PRO A 240 13.64 0.88 1.12
N LEU A 241 12.63 0.02 1.23
CA LEU A 241 11.58 -0.14 0.25
C LEU A 241 10.26 0.46 0.74
N TYR A 242 9.64 1.26 -0.12
CA TYR A 242 8.23 1.66 -0.04
C TYR A 242 7.45 0.93 -1.15
N LEU A 243 6.38 0.23 -0.78
CA LEU A 243 5.43 -0.36 -1.73
C LEU A 243 4.17 0.49 -1.79
N SER A 244 3.84 1.01 -2.97
CA SER A 244 2.56 1.67 -3.23
C SER A 244 1.73 0.78 -4.15
N ILE A 245 0.52 0.43 -3.74
CA ILE A 245 -0.32 -0.52 -4.46
C ILE A 245 -1.68 0.09 -4.72
N ASP A 246 -1.90 0.52 -5.95
CA ASP A 246 -3.22 0.82 -6.45
C ASP A 246 -3.96 -0.49 -6.78
N VAL A 247 -5.19 -0.62 -6.30
CA VAL A 247 -5.97 -1.83 -6.58
C VAL A 247 -6.37 -1.97 -8.04
N ASP A 248 -6.30 -0.89 -8.82
CA ASP A 248 -6.60 -0.93 -10.25
C ASP A 248 -5.49 -1.59 -11.09
N VAL A 249 -4.32 -1.89 -10.49
CA VAL A 249 -3.35 -2.81 -11.09
C VAL A 249 -3.98 -4.17 -11.38
N LEU A 250 -4.96 -4.56 -10.57
CA LEU A 250 -5.74 -5.78 -10.78
C LEU A 250 -6.75 -5.61 -11.91
N ASP A 251 -7.08 -6.71 -12.56
CA ASP A 251 -8.12 -6.73 -13.59
C ASP A 251 -9.50 -6.39 -12.96
N PRO A 252 -10.33 -5.55 -13.63
CA PRO A 252 -11.66 -5.21 -13.12
C PRO A 252 -12.61 -6.40 -12.91
N SER A 253 -12.34 -7.54 -13.51
CA SER A 253 -13.09 -8.78 -13.22
C SER A 253 -12.84 -9.31 -11.80
N GLN A 254 -11.76 -8.88 -11.15
CA GLN A 254 -11.35 -9.27 -9.80
C GLN A 254 -11.30 -8.10 -8.81
N ALA A 255 -11.20 -6.87 -9.31
CA ALA A 255 -11.21 -5.64 -8.51
C ALA A 255 -12.00 -4.52 -9.22
N PRO A 256 -13.35 -4.66 -9.34
CA PRO A 256 -14.17 -3.64 -10.00
C PRO A 256 -14.34 -2.35 -9.17
N GLY A 257 -14.11 -2.42 -7.86
CA GLY A 257 -14.37 -1.33 -6.91
C GLY A 257 -13.22 -0.33 -6.85
N THR A 258 -12.96 0.36 -7.97
CA THR A 258 -11.92 1.40 -8.08
C THR A 258 -12.41 2.59 -8.92
N GLY A 259 -11.67 3.69 -8.85
CA GLY A 259 -12.00 4.96 -9.50
C GLY A 259 -11.76 4.95 -11.01
N THR A 260 -10.63 4.42 -11.45
CA THR A 260 -10.14 4.43 -12.84
C THR A 260 -9.72 3.04 -13.29
N PRO A 261 -10.68 2.10 -13.45
CA PRO A 261 -10.37 0.72 -13.82
C PRO A 261 -9.85 0.62 -15.26
N GLU A 262 -8.80 -0.16 -15.47
CA GLU A 262 -8.27 -0.56 -16.77
C GLU A 262 -8.39 -2.08 -16.96
N ILE A 263 -8.83 -2.53 -18.13
CA ILE A 263 -8.94 -3.96 -18.46
C ILE A 263 -7.56 -4.60 -18.72
N ALA A 264 -7.51 -5.92 -18.77
CA ALA A 264 -6.29 -6.71 -18.98
C ALA A 264 -5.26 -6.52 -17.86
N GLY A 265 -5.74 -6.42 -16.62
CA GLY A 265 -4.93 -6.26 -15.41
C GLY A 265 -4.36 -7.56 -14.86
N MET A 266 -3.58 -7.42 -13.79
CA MET A 266 -3.08 -8.57 -13.03
C MET A 266 -4.24 -9.34 -12.39
N THR A 267 -4.09 -10.64 -12.29
CA THR A 267 -4.94 -11.44 -11.42
C THR A 267 -4.54 -11.25 -9.95
N THR A 268 -5.47 -11.45 -9.03
CA THR A 268 -5.15 -11.45 -7.58
C THR A 268 -4.11 -12.52 -7.22
N ARG A 269 -4.07 -13.64 -7.97
CA ARG A 269 -3.06 -14.70 -7.80
C ARG A 269 -1.66 -14.20 -8.17
N GLU A 270 -1.52 -13.49 -9.29
CA GLU A 270 -0.24 -12.90 -9.71
C GLU A 270 0.25 -11.89 -8.68
N MET A 271 -0.62 -10.97 -8.24
CA MET A 271 -0.29 -10.00 -7.20
C MET A 271 0.24 -10.68 -5.93
N VAL A 272 -0.50 -11.64 -5.39
CA VAL A 272 -0.10 -12.37 -4.17
C VAL A 272 1.23 -13.10 -4.38
N ASN A 273 1.44 -13.74 -5.53
CA ASN A 273 2.70 -14.45 -5.82
C ASN A 273 3.89 -13.48 -5.97
N VAL A 274 3.69 -12.32 -6.60
CA VAL A 274 4.73 -11.30 -6.66
C VAL A 274 5.09 -10.82 -5.26
N LEU A 275 4.11 -10.43 -4.43
CA LEU A 275 4.36 -9.99 -3.06
C LEU A 275 5.16 -11.04 -2.26
N ARG A 276 4.78 -12.31 -2.33
CA ARG A 276 5.51 -13.42 -1.68
C ARG A 276 6.95 -13.53 -2.17
N GLY A 277 7.17 -13.34 -3.47
CA GLY A 277 8.51 -13.31 -4.06
C GLY A 277 9.39 -12.14 -3.58
N LEU A 278 8.80 -11.08 -3.04
CA LEU A 278 9.54 -9.95 -2.46
C LEU A 278 9.95 -10.16 -1.00
N SER A 279 9.63 -11.31 -0.40
CA SER A 279 10.03 -11.65 0.98
C SER A 279 11.52 -11.48 1.21
N GLY A 280 11.90 -10.84 2.33
CA GLY A 280 13.30 -10.56 2.68
C GLY A 280 13.86 -9.27 2.09
N LEU A 281 13.11 -8.51 1.25
CA LEU A 281 13.46 -7.12 0.95
C LEU A 281 13.25 -6.24 2.18
N ASN A 282 13.96 -5.13 2.27
CA ASN A 282 13.90 -4.19 3.38
C ASN A 282 12.65 -3.30 3.30
N LEU A 283 11.46 -3.88 3.47
CA LEU A 283 10.20 -3.15 3.47
C LEU A 283 10.08 -2.29 4.73
N ILE A 284 9.93 -0.99 4.58
CA ILE A 284 9.82 -0.03 5.70
C ILE A 284 8.46 0.64 5.80
N SER A 285 7.70 0.73 4.71
CA SER A 285 6.33 1.23 4.69
C SER A 285 5.61 0.78 3.41
N ALA A 286 4.27 0.82 3.43
CA ALA A 286 3.46 0.54 2.26
C ALA A 286 2.11 1.28 2.34
N ASP A 287 1.47 1.44 1.17
CA ASP A 287 0.05 1.77 1.08
C ASP A 287 -0.70 0.85 0.12
N VAL A 288 -2.02 0.77 0.30
CA VAL A 288 -2.98 0.14 -0.60
C VAL A 288 -4.10 1.14 -0.83
N VAL A 289 -4.28 1.60 -2.05
CA VAL A 289 -5.10 2.76 -2.40
C VAL A 289 -6.19 2.44 -3.41
N GLU A 290 -7.07 3.42 -3.66
CA GLU A 290 -8.13 3.45 -4.69
C GLU A 290 -9.25 2.43 -4.53
N VAL A 291 -9.39 1.79 -3.35
CA VAL A 291 -10.57 0.96 -3.08
C VAL A 291 -11.80 1.86 -2.94
N SER A 292 -12.70 1.78 -3.91
CA SER A 292 -13.95 2.55 -3.96
C SER A 292 -15.15 1.63 -3.84
N PRO A 293 -15.68 1.40 -2.62
CA PRO A 293 -16.68 0.36 -2.33
C PRO A 293 -18.00 0.55 -3.09
N ALA A 294 -18.32 1.78 -3.49
CA ALA A 294 -19.54 2.08 -4.25
C ALA A 294 -19.60 1.37 -5.62
N TYR A 295 -18.45 1.01 -6.17
CA TYR A 295 -18.32 0.30 -7.45
C TYR A 295 -17.94 -1.16 -7.27
N ASP A 296 -17.76 -1.63 -6.03
CA ASP A 296 -17.40 -3.00 -5.72
C ASP A 296 -18.61 -3.93 -5.88
N HIS A 297 -18.35 -5.20 -6.20
CA HIS A 297 -19.36 -6.24 -6.28
C HIS A 297 -19.05 -7.34 -5.29
N ALA A 298 -19.98 -7.63 -4.39
CA ALA A 298 -19.81 -8.63 -3.34
C ALA A 298 -18.49 -8.47 -2.53
N GLU A 299 -18.05 -7.22 -2.36
CA GLU A 299 -16.84 -6.86 -1.60
C GLU A 299 -15.53 -7.48 -2.14
N ILE A 300 -15.50 -7.90 -3.41
CA ILE A 300 -14.36 -8.65 -3.98
C ILE A 300 -13.09 -7.80 -4.06
N THR A 301 -13.22 -6.48 -4.35
CA THR A 301 -12.08 -5.55 -4.33
C THR A 301 -11.58 -5.31 -2.92
N SER A 302 -12.49 -5.05 -2.00
CA SER A 302 -12.18 -4.88 -0.58
C SER A 302 -11.50 -6.12 0.02
N LEU A 303 -11.92 -7.32 -0.43
CA LEU A 303 -11.31 -8.60 -0.06
C LEU A 303 -9.90 -8.75 -0.63
N ALA A 304 -9.70 -8.38 -1.88
CA ALA A 304 -8.37 -8.38 -2.51
C ALA A 304 -7.42 -7.44 -1.76
N ALA A 305 -7.85 -6.20 -1.48
CA ALA A 305 -7.07 -5.22 -0.72
C ALA A 305 -6.76 -5.71 0.70
N ALA A 306 -7.73 -6.29 1.41
CA ALA A 306 -7.50 -6.85 2.74
C ALA A 306 -6.47 -7.99 2.72
N THR A 307 -6.47 -8.82 1.67
CA THR A 307 -5.46 -9.87 1.47
C THR A 307 -4.09 -9.27 1.19
N ILE A 308 -3.99 -8.24 0.34
CA ILE A 308 -2.75 -7.53 0.06
C ILE A 308 -2.17 -6.92 1.35
N VAL A 309 -2.97 -6.22 2.15
CA VAL A 309 -2.53 -5.66 3.45
C VAL A 309 -2.01 -6.78 4.37
N TYR A 310 -2.65 -7.95 4.38
CA TYR A 310 -2.18 -9.10 5.17
C TYR A 310 -0.86 -9.68 4.63
N GLU A 311 -0.69 -9.81 3.31
CA GLU A 311 0.60 -10.20 2.70
C GLU A 311 1.71 -9.19 3.05
N LEU A 312 1.41 -7.88 3.03
CA LEU A 312 2.36 -6.84 3.46
C LEU A 312 2.79 -6.99 4.92
N THR A 313 1.89 -7.39 5.83
CA THR A 313 2.29 -7.65 7.24
C THR A 313 3.27 -8.81 7.36
N ASN A 314 3.14 -9.84 6.50
CA ASN A 314 4.11 -10.94 6.44
C ASN A 314 5.46 -10.49 5.87
N LEU A 315 5.47 -9.63 4.84
CA LEU A 315 6.70 -9.05 4.29
C LEU A 315 7.47 -8.25 5.35
N PHE A 316 6.76 -7.45 6.15
CA PHE A 316 7.38 -6.72 7.27
C PHE A 316 8.02 -7.63 8.30
N ALA A 317 7.37 -8.74 8.66
CA ALA A 317 7.95 -9.72 9.59
C ALA A 317 9.27 -10.30 9.05
N LYS A 318 9.34 -10.57 7.74
CA LYS A 318 10.53 -11.14 7.07
C LYS A 318 11.60 -10.10 6.72
N SER A 319 11.29 -8.81 6.66
CA SER A 319 12.30 -7.75 6.44
C SER A 319 13.17 -7.47 7.66
N ARG A 320 12.76 -7.93 8.83
CA ARG A 320 13.43 -7.70 10.12
C ARG A 320 14.21 -8.93 10.64
N SER A 321 14.06 -10.06 9.98
CA SER A 321 14.77 -11.30 10.28
C SER A 321 16.09 -11.37 9.52
#